data_51987744fb6330fb29c71e81333f66ab
#
_entry.id   51987744fb6330fb29c71e81333f66ab
#
_cell.length_a   1.000
_cell.length_b   1.000
_cell.length_c   1.000
_cell.angle_alpha   90.00
_cell.angle_beta   90.00
_cell.angle_gamma   90.00
#
_symmetry.space_group_name_H-M   'P 1'
#
loop_
_entity.id
_entity.type
_entity.pdbx_description
1 polymer ?
#
loop_
_entity_poly.entity_id
_entity_poly.type
_entity_poly.pdbx_seq_one_letter_code
_entity_poly.pdbx_strand_id
1 'polypeptide(L)'
;VDAVYSSPLERAKETAAPISKGRGLRTRIDRGLFECDFGDWTGAELKKLMKLPEWQTVQKAPSTFRFPNGESFTEMQTRMVSALDRLRGEHPGGTIVCVSHADTIKAAVAHALGTHIDLFQRIVISPASVTAITWGPGGPAVLAVNSTGRPLTDLQPS
;
A
#
# COMPACT_ATOMS: atom_id res chain seq x y z
N VAL A 1 5.20 3.29 -19.03
CA VAL A 1 4.49 3.93 -17.90
C VAL A 1 3.81 5.16 -18.46
N ASP A 2 2.49 5.22 -18.29
CA ASP A 2 1.64 6.26 -18.88
C ASP A 2 1.27 7.35 -17.87
N ALA A 3 1.30 7.01 -16.57
CA ALA A 3 1.06 7.98 -15.51
C ALA A 3 1.78 7.58 -14.20
N VAL A 4 2.07 8.59 -13.37
CA VAL A 4 2.62 8.42 -12.03
C VAL A 4 1.72 9.13 -11.04
N TYR A 5 1.21 8.38 -10.08
CA TYR A 5 0.38 8.84 -8.97
C TYR A 5 1.12 8.69 -7.64
N SER A 6 0.83 9.55 -6.71
CA SER A 6 1.46 9.51 -5.38
C SER A 6 0.45 9.84 -4.28
N SER A 7 0.62 9.18 -3.15
CA SER A 7 0.08 9.66 -1.88
C SER A 7 0.48 11.12 -1.64
N PRO A 8 -0.36 11.93 -0.96
CA PRO A 8 -0.04 13.31 -0.63
C PRO A 8 1.10 13.49 0.39
N LEU A 9 1.53 12.41 1.08
CA LEU A 9 2.62 12.50 2.04
C LEU A 9 3.98 12.77 1.37
N GLU A 10 4.79 13.62 2.01
CA GLU A 10 6.06 14.12 1.43
C GLU A 10 6.97 12.96 1.00
N ARG A 11 7.20 11.98 1.86
CA ARG A 11 8.04 10.80 1.56
C ARG A 11 7.61 10.03 0.29
N ALA A 12 6.32 10.00 0.00
CA ALA A 12 5.80 9.35 -1.21
C ALA A 12 6.03 10.24 -2.44
N LYS A 13 5.82 11.54 -2.32
CA LYS A 13 6.10 12.51 -3.39
C LYS A 13 7.58 12.52 -3.76
N GLU A 14 8.47 12.49 -2.78
CA GLU A 14 9.92 12.41 -2.98
C GLU A 14 10.31 11.13 -3.73
N THR A 15 9.68 9.99 -3.41
CA THR A 15 9.88 8.73 -4.13
C THR A 15 9.34 8.79 -5.56
N ALA A 16 8.18 9.42 -5.77
CA ALA A 16 7.54 9.53 -7.08
C ALA A 16 8.28 10.49 -8.04
N ALA A 17 8.91 11.53 -7.50
CA ALA A 17 9.54 12.60 -8.29
C ALA A 17 10.61 12.10 -9.30
N PRO A 18 11.60 11.29 -8.92
CA PRO A 18 12.56 10.76 -9.88
C PRO A 18 11.93 9.83 -10.92
N ILE A 19 10.87 9.09 -10.54
CA ILE A 19 10.16 8.19 -11.45
C ILE A 19 9.45 8.98 -12.56
N SER A 20 8.74 10.03 -12.19
CA SER A 20 8.03 10.89 -13.14
C SER A 20 9.00 11.72 -13.99
N LYS A 21 10.02 12.33 -13.37
CA LYS A 21 11.04 13.15 -14.06
C LYS A 21 11.78 12.34 -15.12
N GLY A 22 12.22 11.14 -14.80
CA GLY A 22 12.94 10.26 -15.73
C GLY A 22 12.12 9.80 -16.94
N ARG A 23 10.80 10.07 -16.95
CA ARG A 23 9.85 9.73 -18.03
C ARG A 23 9.17 10.92 -18.66
N GLY A 24 9.55 12.15 -18.28
CA GLY A 24 8.89 13.37 -18.77
C GLY A 24 7.43 13.50 -18.31
N LEU A 25 7.05 12.80 -17.24
CA LEU A 25 5.69 12.80 -16.70
C LEU A 25 5.58 13.76 -15.50
N ARG A 26 4.36 14.10 -15.13
CA ARG A 26 4.06 14.80 -13.87
C ARG A 26 3.54 13.80 -12.84
N THR A 27 3.98 13.93 -11.60
CA THR A 27 3.35 13.23 -10.48
C THR A 27 1.98 13.85 -10.19
N ARG A 28 0.94 13.01 -10.17
CA ARG A 28 -0.43 13.38 -9.80
C ARG A 28 -0.69 12.91 -8.37
N ILE A 29 -1.26 13.77 -7.54
CA ILE A 29 -1.57 13.41 -6.15
C ILE A 29 -2.93 12.75 -6.09
N ASP A 30 -3.01 11.61 -5.41
CA ASP A 30 -4.26 10.90 -5.16
C ASP A 30 -4.40 10.54 -3.67
N ARG A 31 -5.47 11.01 -3.04
CA ARG A 31 -5.74 10.75 -1.62
C ARG A 31 -6.10 9.29 -1.33
N GLY A 32 -6.57 8.54 -2.31
CA GLY A 32 -6.82 7.11 -2.16
C GLY A 32 -5.57 6.29 -1.90
N LEU A 33 -4.38 6.83 -2.25
CA LEU A 33 -3.08 6.22 -2.01
C LEU A 33 -2.47 6.60 -0.63
N PHE A 34 -3.21 7.33 0.22
CA PHE A 34 -2.74 7.76 1.54
C PHE A 34 -2.44 6.57 2.45
N GLU A 35 -1.55 6.75 3.43
CA GLU A 35 -1.31 5.75 4.47
C GLU A 35 -2.58 5.50 5.29
N CYS A 36 -2.63 4.40 6.03
CA CYS A 36 -3.69 4.19 7.00
C CYS A 36 -3.75 5.39 7.95
N ASP A 37 -4.95 5.90 8.19
CA ASP A 37 -5.14 6.94 9.20
C ASP A 37 -5.13 6.27 10.59
N PHE A 38 -3.98 6.35 11.23
CA PHE A 38 -3.77 5.76 12.55
C PHE A 38 -4.43 6.57 13.69
N GLY A 39 -5.13 7.68 13.37
CA GLY A 39 -5.81 8.52 14.34
C GLY A 39 -4.89 8.92 15.50
N ASP A 40 -5.31 8.65 16.75
CA ASP A 40 -4.55 8.99 17.96
C ASP A 40 -3.23 8.24 18.10
N TRP A 41 -3.00 7.19 17.30
CA TRP A 41 -1.73 6.45 17.29
C TRP A 41 -0.67 7.08 16.37
N THR A 42 -1.05 8.09 15.60
CA THR A 42 -0.14 8.79 14.69
C THR A 42 1.04 9.39 15.45
N GLY A 43 2.27 9.04 15.04
CA GLY A 43 3.50 9.53 15.67
C GLY A 43 3.85 8.86 17.00
N ALA A 44 3.04 7.92 17.50
CA ALA A 44 3.37 7.18 18.69
C ALA A 44 4.53 6.18 18.46
N GLU A 45 5.33 5.96 19.49
CA GLU A 45 6.42 5.00 19.43
C GLU A 45 5.87 3.56 19.31
N LEU A 46 6.30 2.83 18.28
CA LEU A 46 5.87 1.45 18.05
C LEU A 46 6.03 0.56 19.29
N LYS A 47 7.15 0.70 20.01
CA LYS A 47 7.41 -0.05 21.26
C LYS A 47 6.37 0.18 22.35
N LYS A 48 5.74 1.36 22.38
CA LYS A 48 4.64 1.66 23.31
C LYS A 48 3.35 1.04 22.84
N LEU A 49 3.06 1.15 21.54
CA LEU A 49 1.85 0.57 20.93
C LEU A 49 1.81 -0.95 21.07
N MET A 50 2.95 -1.63 20.89
CA MET A 50 3.07 -3.09 21.06
C MET A 50 2.72 -3.60 22.46
N LYS A 51 2.69 -2.73 23.47
CA LYS A 51 2.30 -3.08 24.85
C LYS A 51 0.82 -2.91 25.12
N LEU A 52 0.08 -2.31 24.20
CA LEU A 52 -1.36 -2.12 24.34
C LEU A 52 -2.10 -3.46 24.12
N PRO A 53 -3.16 -3.73 24.88
CA PRO A 53 -3.99 -4.94 24.67
C PRO A 53 -4.50 -5.03 23.22
N GLU A 54 -4.85 -3.90 22.63
CA GLU A 54 -5.38 -3.77 21.26
C GLU A 54 -4.37 -4.19 20.20
N TRP A 55 -3.07 -4.18 20.50
CA TRP A 55 -2.03 -4.58 19.56
C TRP A 55 -2.22 -6.01 19.03
N GLN A 56 -2.70 -6.92 19.88
CA GLN A 56 -3.01 -8.29 19.45
C GLN A 56 -4.11 -8.32 18.39
N THR A 57 -5.12 -7.46 18.51
CA THR A 57 -6.19 -7.34 17.51
C THR A 57 -5.64 -6.81 16.20
N VAL A 58 -4.79 -5.79 16.24
CA VAL A 58 -4.09 -5.26 15.05
C VAL A 58 -3.30 -6.36 14.32
N GLN A 59 -2.69 -7.28 15.06
CA GLN A 59 -1.86 -8.34 14.47
C GLN A 59 -2.65 -9.58 14.03
N LYS A 60 -3.73 -9.93 14.72
CA LYS A 60 -4.42 -11.22 14.52
C LYS A 60 -5.80 -11.11 13.87
N ALA A 61 -6.48 -9.99 14.06
CA ALA A 61 -7.83 -9.74 13.57
C ALA A 61 -8.03 -8.29 13.12
N PRO A 62 -7.16 -7.76 12.24
CA PRO A 62 -7.23 -6.37 11.79
C PRO A 62 -8.59 -6.00 11.18
N SER A 63 -9.34 -6.94 10.62
CA SER A 63 -10.68 -6.69 10.09
C SER A 63 -11.66 -6.14 11.13
N THR A 64 -11.41 -6.41 12.42
CA THR A 64 -12.28 -5.99 13.54
C THR A 64 -11.76 -4.73 14.23
N PHE A 65 -10.59 -4.20 13.81
CA PHE A 65 -9.94 -3.09 14.47
C PHE A 65 -10.18 -1.77 13.76
N ARG A 66 -10.44 -0.73 14.56
CA ARG A 66 -10.46 0.68 14.13
C ARG A 66 -9.50 1.47 15.01
N PHE A 67 -8.65 2.27 14.40
CA PHE A 67 -7.81 3.20 15.14
C PHE A 67 -8.66 4.26 15.83
N PRO A 68 -8.40 4.60 17.11
CA PRO A 68 -9.12 5.67 17.80
C PRO A 68 -9.03 6.98 17.02
N ASN A 69 -10.18 7.57 16.67
CA ASN A 69 -10.29 8.75 15.81
C ASN A 69 -9.61 8.59 14.43
N GLY A 70 -9.47 7.37 13.95
CA GLY A 70 -8.83 7.04 12.69
C GLY A 70 -9.66 6.08 11.84
N GLU A 71 -8.99 5.48 10.87
CA GLU A 71 -9.53 4.54 9.89
C GLU A 71 -9.55 3.11 10.44
N SER A 72 -10.43 2.25 9.95
CA SER A 72 -10.27 0.81 10.13
C SER A 72 -9.44 0.23 8.99
N PHE A 73 -8.84 -0.95 9.19
CA PHE A 73 -8.10 -1.63 8.12
C PHE A 73 -8.98 -1.99 6.92
N THR A 74 -10.26 -2.28 7.15
CA THR A 74 -11.22 -2.57 6.08
C THR A 74 -11.58 -1.31 5.28
N GLU A 75 -11.70 -0.16 5.90
CA GLU A 75 -11.87 1.13 5.21
C GLU A 75 -10.64 1.50 4.41
N MET A 76 -9.45 1.35 4.98
CA MET A 76 -8.17 1.55 4.27
C MET A 76 -8.08 0.67 3.02
N GLN A 77 -8.38 -0.63 3.14
CA GLN A 77 -8.38 -1.54 1.99
C GLN A 77 -9.38 -1.11 0.93
N THR A 78 -10.62 -0.80 1.32
CA THR A 78 -11.67 -0.35 0.40
C THR A 78 -11.26 0.93 -0.33
N ARG A 79 -10.71 1.90 0.37
CA ARG A 79 -10.22 3.16 -0.18
C ARG A 79 -9.11 2.92 -1.21
N MET A 80 -8.11 2.10 -0.85
CA MET A 80 -6.98 1.79 -1.73
C MET A 80 -7.42 1.05 -2.98
N VAL A 81 -8.24 0.01 -2.85
CA VAL A 81 -8.76 -0.77 -3.99
C VAL A 81 -9.60 0.11 -4.91
N SER A 82 -10.51 0.92 -4.36
CA SER A 82 -11.32 1.84 -5.14
C SER A 82 -10.48 2.88 -5.89
N ALA A 83 -9.38 3.35 -5.28
CA ALA A 83 -8.44 4.24 -5.95
C ALA A 83 -7.75 3.54 -7.14
N LEU A 84 -7.24 2.33 -6.94
CA LEU A 84 -6.60 1.56 -8.00
C LEU A 84 -7.56 1.26 -9.15
N ASP A 85 -8.80 0.87 -8.84
CA ASP A 85 -9.84 0.60 -9.86
C ASP A 85 -10.18 1.84 -10.68
N ARG A 86 -10.32 2.98 -10.04
CA ARG A 86 -10.56 4.24 -10.72
C ARG A 86 -9.37 4.63 -11.60
N LEU A 87 -8.16 4.63 -11.03
CA LEU A 87 -6.94 5.04 -11.73
C LEU A 87 -6.64 4.14 -12.94
N ARG A 88 -6.80 2.82 -12.82
CA ARG A 88 -6.64 1.93 -13.97
C ARG A 88 -7.73 2.15 -15.04
N GLY A 89 -8.95 2.52 -14.62
CA GLY A 89 -10.04 2.86 -15.54
C GLY A 89 -9.75 4.12 -16.37
N GLU A 90 -8.97 5.06 -15.82
CA GLU A 90 -8.50 6.24 -16.55
C GLU A 90 -7.39 5.91 -17.57
N HIS A 91 -6.77 4.72 -17.50
CA HIS A 91 -5.67 4.29 -18.36
C HIS A 91 -5.90 2.87 -18.92
N PRO A 92 -6.95 2.66 -19.75
CA PRO A 92 -7.26 1.34 -20.27
C PRO A 92 -6.09 0.78 -21.10
N GLY A 93 -5.63 -0.42 -20.76
CA GLY A 93 -4.46 -1.05 -21.38
C GLY A 93 -3.10 -0.44 -21.04
N GLY A 94 -3.08 0.62 -20.24
CA GLY A 94 -1.87 1.33 -19.84
C GLY A 94 -1.19 0.76 -18.59
N THR A 95 0.01 1.27 -18.34
CA THR A 95 0.79 0.97 -17.14
C THR A 95 0.92 2.23 -16.29
N ILE A 96 0.45 2.18 -15.05
CA ILE A 96 0.55 3.29 -14.10
C ILE A 96 1.45 2.93 -12.92
N VAL A 97 2.11 3.93 -12.36
CA VAL A 97 2.85 3.80 -11.11
C VAL A 97 2.08 4.52 -10.01
N CYS A 98 1.81 3.81 -8.92
CA CYS A 98 1.16 4.36 -7.72
C CYS A 98 2.14 4.27 -6.55
N VAL A 99 2.61 5.41 -6.06
CA VAL A 99 3.51 5.47 -4.90
C VAL A 99 2.68 5.65 -3.63
N SER A 100 2.77 4.66 -2.76
CA SER A 100 1.96 4.56 -1.55
C SER A 100 2.78 4.06 -0.36
N HIS A 101 2.17 3.43 0.62
CA HIS A 101 2.75 3.06 1.89
C HIS A 101 2.59 1.57 2.16
N ALA A 102 3.35 1.05 3.13
CA ALA A 102 3.44 -0.39 3.36
C ALA A 102 2.07 -1.03 3.62
N ASP A 103 1.29 -0.53 4.56
CA ASP A 103 0.03 -1.19 4.92
C ASP A 103 -1.03 -1.09 3.82
N THR A 104 -1.11 0.03 3.12
CA THR A 104 -2.02 0.18 1.98
C THR A 104 -1.63 -0.71 0.81
N ILE A 105 -0.33 -0.88 0.52
CA ILE A 105 0.15 -1.80 -0.52
C ILE A 105 -0.13 -3.25 -0.12
N LYS A 106 0.14 -3.65 1.14
CA LYS A 106 -0.21 -4.98 1.66
C LYS A 106 -1.70 -5.28 1.49
N ALA A 107 -2.56 -4.30 1.82
CA ALA A 107 -4.01 -4.44 1.68
C ALA A 107 -4.45 -4.62 0.22
N ALA A 108 -3.82 -3.91 -0.73
CA ALA A 108 -4.06 -4.07 -2.15
C ALA A 108 -3.63 -5.46 -2.66
N VAL A 109 -2.46 -5.95 -2.24
CA VAL A 109 -1.97 -7.29 -2.56
C VAL A 109 -2.89 -8.37 -1.99
N ALA A 110 -3.29 -8.24 -0.71
CA ALA A 110 -4.22 -9.17 -0.08
C ALA A 110 -5.54 -9.25 -0.85
N HIS A 111 -6.10 -8.10 -1.26
CA HIS A 111 -7.30 -8.06 -2.09
C HIS A 111 -7.10 -8.75 -3.44
N ALA A 112 -6.00 -8.44 -4.15
CA ALA A 112 -5.71 -9.01 -5.47
C ALA A 112 -5.51 -10.54 -5.43
N LEU A 113 -4.98 -11.08 -4.31
CA LEU A 113 -4.79 -12.50 -4.08
C LEU A 113 -6.02 -13.22 -3.49
N GLY A 114 -7.09 -12.49 -3.15
CA GLY A 114 -8.23 -13.05 -2.42
C GLY A 114 -7.87 -13.47 -0.98
N THR A 115 -6.81 -12.91 -0.43
CA THR A 115 -6.37 -13.16 0.95
C THR A 115 -7.17 -12.29 1.91
N HIS A 116 -7.73 -12.91 2.96
CA HIS A 116 -8.45 -12.15 3.97
C HIS A 116 -7.57 -11.09 4.63
N ILE A 117 -8.13 -9.91 4.92
CA ILE A 117 -7.38 -8.79 5.49
C ILE A 117 -6.71 -9.14 6.84
N ASP A 118 -7.24 -10.10 7.59
CA ASP A 118 -6.61 -10.58 8.83
C ASP A 118 -5.23 -11.23 8.60
N LEU A 119 -4.91 -11.56 7.36
CA LEU A 119 -3.64 -12.18 7.00
C LEU A 119 -2.67 -11.21 6.29
N PHE A 120 -3.07 -9.95 6.07
CA PHE A 120 -2.29 -9.01 5.26
C PHE A 120 -0.92 -8.67 5.89
N GLN A 121 -0.78 -8.79 7.21
CA GLN A 121 0.49 -8.61 7.90
C GLN A 121 1.54 -9.68 7.57
N ARG A 122 1.14 -10.79 6.93
CA ARG A 122 2.06 -11.81 6.40
C ARG A 122 2.79 -11.35 5.13
N ILE A 123 2.33 -10.24 4.54
CA ILE A 123 2.94 -9.64 3.35
C ILE A 123 3.95 -8.60 3.83
N VAL A 124 5.18 -8.68 3.33
CA VAL A 124 6.25 -7.71 3.65
C VAL A 124 6.37 -6.72 2.51
N ILE A 125 6.37 -5.43 2.82
CA ILE A 125 6.62 -4.34 1.88
C ILE A 125 7.70 -3.44 2.47
N SER A 126 8.85 -3.46 1.84
CA SER A 126 10.02 -2.66 2.23
C SER A 126 9.98 -1.26 1.59
N PRO A 127 10.62 -0.26 2.19
CA PRO A 127 10.78 1.04 1.55
C PRO A 127 11.44 0.92 0.17
N ALA A 128 10.95 1.70 -0.80
CA ALA A 128 11.42 1.72 -2.19
C ALA A 128 11.33 0.38 -2.93
N SER A 129 10.54 -0.58 -2.43
CA SER A 129 10.24 -1.81 -3.16
C SER A 129 9.18 -1.60 -4.24
N VAL A 130 9.16 -2.51 -5.22
CA VAL A 130 8.17 -2.53 -6.29
C VAL A 130 7.26 -3.74 -6.12
N THR A 131 5.95 -3.49 -6.14
CA THR A 131 4.89 -4.49 -6.23
C THR A 131 4.18 -4.30 -7.56
N ALA A 132 4.05 -5.35 -8.35
CA ALA A 132 3.44 -5.31 -9.67
C ALA A 132 2.18 -6.18 -9.71
N ILE A 133 1.05 -5.57 -10.09
CA ILE A 133 -0.24 -6.24 -10.25
C ILE A 133 -0.75 -5.91 -11.65
N THR A 134 -1.22 -6.90 -12.37
CA THR A 134 -1.88 -6.72 -13.67
C THR A 134 -3.37 -7.11 -13.56
N TRP A 135 -4.19 -6.53 -14.42
CA TRP A 135 -5.62 -6.84 -14.52
C TRP A 135 -5.94 -7.28 -15.92
N GLY A 136 -6.55 -8.45 -16.04
CA GLY A 136 -7.02 -9.01 -17.29
C GLY A 136 -8.48 -9.47 -17.20
N PRO A 137 -9.00 -10.15 -18.22
CA PRO A 137 -10.37 -10.68 -18.22
C PRO A 137 -10.66 -11.64 -17.06
N GLY A 138 -9.63 -12.32 -16.54
CA GLY A 138 -9.73 -13.22 -15.38
C GLY A 138 -9.58 -12.53 -14.03
N GLY A 139 -9.47 -11.20 -13.98
CA GLY A 139 -9.24 -10.44 -12.77
C GLY A 139 -7.77 -10.06 -12.54
N PRO A 140 -7.39 -9.70 -11.31
CA PRO A 140 -6.03 -9.31 -10.97
C PRO A 140 -5.08 -10.51 -10.92
N ALA A 141 -3.83 -10.29 -11.35
CA ALA A 141 -2.72 -11.22 -11.16
C ALA A 141 -1.52 -10.48 -10.55
N VAL A 142 -1.00 -10.99 -9.44
CA VAL A 142 0.16 -10.41 -8.75
C VAL A 142 1.42 -10.98 -9.38
N LEU A 143 2.19 -10.13 -10.07
CA LEU A 143 3.40 -10.52 -10.79
C LEU A 143 4.65 -10.47 -9.91
N ALA A 144 4.70 -9.53 -8.98
CA ALA A 144 5.80 -9.38 -8.04
C ALA A 144 5.32 -8.67 -6.77
N VAL A 145 5.89 -9.04 -5.63
CA VAL A 145 5.67 -8.38 -4.34
C VAL A 145 7.03 -8.07 -3.74
N ASN A 146 7.17 -6.85 -3.20
CA ASN A 146 8.35 -6.42 -2.46
C ASN A 146 9.69 -6.59 -3.22
N SER A 147 9.69 -6.37 -4.54
CA SER A 147 10.93 -6.44 -5.33
C SER A 147 11.81 -5.22 -5.03
N THR A 148 12.98 -5.46 -4.44
CA THR A 148 13.95 -4.41 -4.08
C THR A 148 15.15 -4.37 -5.03
N GLY A 149 15.25 -5.34 -5.94
CA GLY A 149 16.44 -5.52 -6.80
C GLY A 149 17.68 -6.01 -6.02
N ARG A 150 17.54 -6.36 -4.75
CA ARG A 150 18.61 -6.87 -3.89
C ARG A 150 18.73 -8.39 -3.97
N PRO A 151 19.91 -8.96 -3.66
CA PRO A 151 20.08 -10.40 -3.53
C PRO A 151 19.13 -10.98 -2.46
N LEU A 152 18.72 -12.24 -2.64
CA LEU A 152 17.83 -12.93 -1.68
C LEU A 152 18.45 -13.06 -0.28
N THR A 153 19.78 -13.04 -0.20
CA THR A 153 20.54 -13.04 1.07
C THR A 153 20.25 -11.84 1.96
N ASP A 154 19.76 -10.74 1.37
CA ASP A 154 19.45 -9.50 2.09
C ASP A 154 18.03 -9.44 2.63
N LEU A 155 17.22 -10.49 2.39
CA LEU A 155 15.87 -10.57 2.92
C LEU A 155 15.92 -10.84 4.43
N GLN A 156 15.32 -9.93 5.18
CA GLN A 156 15.16 -10.04 6.63
C GLN A 156 13.68 -10.23 6.95
N PRO A 157 13.34 -11.10 7.91
CA PRO A 157 11.99 -11.13 8.46
C PRO A 157 11.69 -9.79 9.12
N SER A 158 10.53 -9.25 8.85
CA SER A 158 10.05 -7.99 9.44
C SER A 158 9.48 -8.20 10.83
#